data_4af39e721566c2bb696de7cafe435826
#
_entry.id   4af39e721566c2bb696de7cafe435826
#
_cell.length_a   1.000
_cell.length_b   1.000
_cell.length_c   1.000
_cell.angle_alpha   90.00
_cell.angle_beta   90.00
_cell.angle_gamma   90.00
#
_symmetry.space_group_name_H-M   'P 1'
#
loop_
_entity.id
_entity.type
_entity.pdbx_description
1 polymer ?
#
loop_
_entity_poly.entity_id
_entity_poly.type
_entity_poly.pdbx_seq_one_letter_code
_entity_poly.pdbx_strand_id
1 'polypeptide(L)'
;MIKRFFIYFISLSFFLITSVYSNSKIVYLDLDKILTNSIAGKSITIKLNDLNKKNLDKFENIIKNLKKEESKLIAQKKIMSADNFKKEVIELKNKIREYNEDSNKSTTELNDKKVNATNQLLQLLNPILMDYSKKNDISINLNKRNILTGKKEL
;
A
#
# COMPACT_ATOMS: atom_id res chain seq x y z
N MET A 1 53.30 49.61 -16.18
CA MET A 1 52.38 48.73 -16.97
C MET A 1 51.77 47.64 -16.14
N ILE A 2 52.48 46.98 -15.25
CA ILE A 2 51.99 45.84 -14.43
C ILE A 2 50.80 46.21 -13.54
N LYS A 3 50.73 47.37 -12.90
CA LYS A 3 49.64 47.82 -12.04
C LYS A 3 48.25 47.92 -12.79
N ARG A 4 48.28 48.34 -14.04
CA ARG A 4 47.10 48.49 -14.89
C ARG A 4 46.58 47.09 -15.32
N PHE A 5 47.47 46.17 -15.57
CA PHE A 5 47.12 44.79 -15.90
C PHE A 5 46.42 44.06 -14.72
N PHE A 6 46.88 44.31 -13.49
CA PHE A 6 46.31 43.72 -12.26
C PHE A 6 44.87 44.22 -11.98
N ILE A 7 44.58 45.48 -12.30
CA ILE A 7 43.27 46.09 -12.14
C ILE A 7 42.28 45.45 -13.13
N TYR A 8 42.66 45.21 -14.36
CA TYR A 8 41.82 44.53 -15.35
C TYR A 8 41.60 43.05 -15.01
N PHE A 9 42.59 42.39 -14.44
CA PHE A 9 42.47 40.99 -14.00
C PHE A 9 41.49 40.83 -12.81
N ILE A 10 41.54 41.75 -11.84
CA ILE A 10 40.62 41.80 -10.72
C ILE A 10 39.18 42.13 -11.19
N SER A 11 39.02 43.05 -12.14
CA SER A 11 37.72 43.39 -12.71
C SER A 11 37.09 42.21 -13.48
N LEU A 12 37.90 41.45 -14.22
CA LEU A 12 37.45 40.27 -14.97
C LEU A 12 37.04 39.12 -14.03
N SER A 13 37.72 38.98 -12.87
CA SER A 13 37.37 37.96 -11.85
C SER A 13 36.03 38.21 -11.18
N PHE A 14 35.59 39.46 -11.07
CA PHE A 14 34.32 39.85 -10.46
C PHE A 14 33.10 39.52 -11.34
N PHE A 15 33.31 39.36 -12.66
CA PHE A 15 32.23 39.05 -13.61
C PHE A 15 31.89 37.55 -13.67
N LEU A 16 32.67 36.66 -13.01
CA LEU A 16 32.49 35.22 -13.06
C LEU A 16 31.64 34.68 -11.89
N ILE A 17 31.15 35.51 -10.97
CA ILE A 17 30.25 35.11 -9.90
C ILE A 17 28.80 35.19 -10.42
N THR A 18 28.46 34.34 -11.36
CA THR A 18 27.05 34.05 -11.66
C THR A 18 26.54 33.13 -10.59
N SER A 19 25.72 33.67 -9.69
CA SER A 19 24.96 32.84 -8.76
C SER A 19 24.01 31.95 -9.57
N VAL A 20 24.37 30.69 -9.75
CA VAL A 20 23.47 29.68 -10.29
C VAL A 20 22.41 29.44 -9.25
N TYR A 21 21.34 30.21 -9.29
CA TYR A 21 20.12 29.87 -8.56
C TYR A 21 19.53 28.60 -9.19
N SER A 22 19.90 27.44 -8.66
CA SER A 22 19.22 26.20 -8.96
C SER A 22 17.82 26.31 -8.36
N ASN A 23 16.83 26.59 -9.19
CA ASN A 23 15.43 26.60 -8.79
C ASN A 23 14.97 25.14 -8.68
N SER A 24 15.25 24.50 -7.53
CA SER A 24 14.91 23.10 -7.28
C SER A 24 13.39 22.94 -7.23
N LYS A 25 12.82 22.32 -8.24
CA LYS A 25 11.39 21.99 -8.25
C LYS A 25 11.16 20.76 -7.38
N ILE A 26 10.28 20.91 -6.38
CA ILE A 26 9.79 19.83 -5.55
C ILE A 26 8.34 19.56 -5.97
N VAL A 27 8.04 18.33 -6.35
CA VAL A 27 6.69 17.91 -6.73
C VAL A 27 6.21 16.77 -5.85
N TYR A 28 4.92 16.51 -5.83
CA TYR A 28 4.37 15.38 -5.13
C TYR A 28 3.67 14.41 -6.07
N LEU A 29 3.73 13.14 -5.70
CA LEU A 29 3.08 12.03 -6.41
C LEU A 29 1.88 11.54 -5.60
N ASP A 30 0.70 11.56 -6.22
CA ASP A 30 -0.52 11.02 -5.64
C ASP A 30 -0.67 9.54 -6.03
N LEU A 31 -0.13 8.66 -5.18
CA LEU A 31 -0.18 7.20 -5.42
C LEU A 31 -1.61 6.65 -5.42
N ASP A 32 -2.51 7.21 -4.62
CA ASP A 32 -3.91 6.78 -4.60
C ASP A 32 -4.58 7.08 -5.94
N LYS A 33 -4.30 8.25 -6.50
CA LYS A 33 -4.80 8.63 -7.83
C LYS A 33 -4.24 7.71 -8.93
N ILE A 34 -2.98 7.29 -8.82
CA ILE A 34 -2.38 6.33 -9.75
C ILE A 34 -3.05 4.96 -9.63
N LEU A 35 -3.22 4.45 -8.41
CA LEU A 35 -3.88 3.16 -8.15
C LEU A 35 -5.34 3.15 -8.62
N THR A 36 -6.06 4.27 -8.51
CA THR A 36 -7.47 4.34 -8.90
C THR A 36 -7.68 4.60 -10.37
N ASN A 37 -6.78 5.34 -11.04
CA ASN A 37 -7.00 5.83 -12.40
C ASN A 37 -6.17 5.14 -13.48
N SER A 38 -4.99 4.60 -13.14
CA SER A 38 -4.16 3.88 -14.12
C SER A 38 -4.76 2.52 -14.48
N ILE A 39 -4.49 2.03 -15.68
CA ILE A 39 -4.92 0.69 -16.14
C ILE A 39 -4.34 -0.39 -15.21
N ALA A 40 -3.06 -0.28 -14.88
CA ALA A 40 -2.39 -1.23 -13.99
C ALA A 40 -2.97 -1.20 -12.57
N GLY A 41 -3.18 -0.01 -11.99
CA GLY A 41 -3.76 0.15 -10.67
C GLY A 41 -5.20 -0.36 -10.59
N LYS A 42 -6.02 -0.08 -11.61
CA LYS A 42 -7.38 -0.63 -11.71
C LYS A 42 -7.37 -2.16 -11.75
N SER A 43 -6.47 -2.75 -12.55
CA SER A 43 -6.32 -4.21 -12.63
C SER A 43 -5.94 -4.82 -11.27
N ILE A 44 -5.01 -4.20 -10.54
CA ILE A 44 -4.63 -4.61 -9.18
C ILE A 44 -5.84 -4.53 -8.24
N THR A 45 -6.56 -3.41 -8.26
CA THR A 45 -7.73 -3.19 -7.41
C THR A 45 -8.83 -4.22 -7.66
N ILE A 46 -9.14 -4.51 -8.93
CA ILE A 46 -10.13 -5.53 -9.29
C ILE A 46 -9.70 -6.90 -8.75
N LYS A 47 -8.47 -7.33 -8.98
CA LYS A 47 -7.97 -8.63 -8.50
C LYS A 47 -7.99 -8.75 -6.98
N LEU A 48 -7.62 -7.68 -6.26
CA LEU A 48 -7.67 -7.67 -4.80
C LEU A 48 -9.10 -7.71 -4.27
N ASN A 49 -10.03 -7.00 -4.90
CA ASN A 49 -11.44 -7.01 -4.54
C ASN A 49 -12.07 -8.38 -4.78
N ASP A 50 -11.76 -9.03 -5.90
CA ASP A 50 -12.23 -10.40 -6.20
C ASP A 50 -11.71 -11.41 -5.18
N LEU A 51 -10.44 -11.29 -4.80
CA LEU A 51 -9.84 -12.14 -3.77
C LEU A 51 -10.50 -11.91 -2.41
N ASN A 52 -10.68 -10.64 -2.03
CA ASN A 52 -11.37 -10.28 -0.79
C ASN A 52 -12.80 -10.83 -0.75
N LYS A 53 -13.55 -10.67 -1.84
CA LYS A 53 -14.92 -11.20 -1.94
C LYS A 53 -14.94 -12.72 -1.77
N LYS A 54 -14.05 -13.44 -2.46
CA LYS A 54 -13.96 -14.92 -2.31
C LYS A 54 -13.63 -15.31 -0.86
N ASN A 55 -12.76 -14.59 -0.19
CA ASN A 55 -12.44 -14.83 1.21
C ASN A 55 -13.67 -14.57 2.11
N LEU A 56 -14.37 -13.46 1.92
CA LEU A 56 -15.58 -13.14 2.67
C LEU A 56 -16.64 -14.22 2.49
N ASP A 57 -16.94 -14.61 1.25
CA ASP A 57 -17.92 -15.65 0.94
C ASP A 57 -17.55 -17.00 1.58
N LYS A 58 -16.24 -17.37 1.53
CA LYS A 58 -15.71 -18.58 2.19
C LYS A 58 -15.98 -18.55 3.69
N PHE A 59 -15.56 -17.47 4.37
CA PHE A 59 -15.63 -17.36 5.82
C PHE A 59 -17.06 -17.17 6.32
N GLU A 60 -17.93 -16.50 5.57
CA GLU A 60 -19.35 -16.40 5.86
C GLU A 60 -20.01 -17.80 5.84
N ASN A 61 -19.69 -18.62 4.85
CA ASN A 61 -20.21 -19.99 4.77
C ASN A 61 -19.72 -20.86 5.94
N ILE A 62 -18.44 -20.74 6.32
CA ILE A 62 -17.89 -21.50 7.46
C ILE A 62 -18.60 -21.08 8.74
N ILE A 63 -18.71 -19.78 9.03
CA ILE A 63 -19.36 -19.30 10.27
C ILE A 63 -20.85 -19.69 10.33
N LYS A 64 -21.53 -19.68 9.19
CA LYS A 64 -22.93 -20.14 9.09
C LYS A 64 -23.05 -21.62 9.42
N ASN A 65 -22.11 -22.46 8.98
CA ASN A 65 -22.10 -23.88 9.30
C ASN A 65 -21.77 -24.13 10.78
N LEU A 66 -20.77 -23.44 11.33
CA LEU A 66 -20.40 -23.51 12.76
C LEU A 66 -21.58 -23.14 13.65
N LYS A 67 -22.33 -22.08 13.32
CA LYS A 67 -23.56 -21.71 14.06
C LYS A 67 -24.65 -22.78 13.98
N LYS A 68 -24.80 -23.45 12.84
CA LYS A 68 -25.76 -24.59 12.70
C LYS A 68 -25.33 -25.78 13.56
N GLU A 69 -24.02 -26.12 13.54
CA GLU A 69 -23.46 -27.19 14.36
C GLU A 69 -23.67 -26.91 15.86
N GLU A 70 -23.38 -25.67 16.29
CA GLU A 70 -23.59 -25.22 17.66
C GLU A 70 -25.08 -25.38 18.08
N SER A 71 -26.00 -24.85 17.26
CA SER A 71 -27.42 -24.93 17.52
C SER A 71 -27.91 -26.39 17.62
N LYS A 72 -27.42 -27.26 16.74
CA LYS A 72 -27.73 -28.69 16.74
C LYS A 72 -27.18 -29.36 18.01
N LEU A 73 -25.96 -29.06 18.39
CA LEU A 73 -25.32 -29.60 19.59
C LEU A 73 -26.10 -29.21 20.86
N ILE A 74 -26.52 -27.95 20.96
CA ILE A 74 -27.34 -27.46 22.08
C ILE A 74 -28.67 -28.20 22.15
N ALA A 75 -29.35 -28.41 21.01
CA ALA A 75 -30.63 -29.15 20.95
C ALA A 75 -30.47 -30.61 21.39
N GLN A 76 -29.32 -31.22 21.11
CA GLN A 76 -29.02 -32.63 21.43
C GLN A 76 -28.50 -32.85 22.87
N LYS A 77 -28.21 -31.79 23.62
CA LYS A 77 -27.64 -31.86 24.96
C LYS A 77 -28.38 -32.78 25.93
N LYS A 78 -29.74 -32.83 25.84
CA LYS A 78 -30.58 -33.62 26.76
C LYS A 78 -30.68 -35.10 26.39
N ILE A 79 -30.34 -35.46 25.14
CA ILE A 79 -30.52 -36.84 24.61
C ILE A 79 -29.19 -37.54 24.39
N MET A 80 -28.07 -36.77 24.41
CA MET A 80 -26.73 -37.30 24.21
C MET A 80 -26.09 -37.68 25.55
N SER A 81 -25.22 -38.70 25.56
CA SER A 81 -24.42 -39.01 26.75
C SER A 81 -23.46 -37.89 27.07
N ALA A 82 -23.12 -37.71 28.36
CA ALA A 82 -22.20 -36.65 28.80
C ALA A 82 -20.83 -36.70 28.10
N ASP A 83 -20.31 -37.92 27.89
CA ASP A 83 -19.00 -38.09 27.23
C ASP A 83 -19.06 -37.73 25.75
N ASN A 84 -20.10 -38.11 25.04
CA ASN A 84 -20.26 -37.75 23.65
C ASN A 84 -20.49 -36.23 23.48
N PHE A 85 -21.30 -35.63 24.34
CA PHE A 85 -21.48 -34.18 24.33
C PHE A 85 -20.18 -33.45 24.55
N LYS A 86 -19.34 -33.88 25.50
CA LYS A 86 -18.03 -33.29 25.75
C LYS A 86 -17.11 -33.41 24.54
N LYS A 87 -17.08 -34.53 23.84
CA LYS A 87 -16.30 -34.73 22.62
C LYS A 87 -16.73 -33.77 21.52
N GLU A 88 -18.01 -33.66 21.25
CA GLU A 88 -18.55 -32.75 20.23
C GLU A 88 -18.29 -31.29 20.56
N VAL A 89 -18.36 -30.87 21.83
CA VAL A 89 -17.99 -29.53 22.28
C VAL A 89 -16.52 -29.23 21.98
N ILE A 90 -15.62 -30.18 22.25
CA ILE A 90 -14.19 -30.03 21.98
C ILE A 90 -13.95 -29.90 20.47
N GLU A 91 -14.60 -30.72 19.67
CA GLU A 91 -14.50 -30.67 18.21
C GLU A 91 -14.98 -29.34 17.64
N LEU A 92 -16.15 -28.86 18.08
CA LEU A 92 -16.64 -27.54 17.67
C LEU A 92 -15.69 -26.41 18.07
N LYS A 93 -15.12 -26.45 19.29
CA LYS A 93 -14.12 -25.47 19.70
C LYS A 93 -12.88 -25.49 18.81
N ASN A 94 -12.41 -26.66 18.40
CA ASN A 94 -11.29 -26.78 17.47
C ASN A 94 -11.61 -26.16 16.11
N LYS A 95 -12.79 -26.46 15.55
CA LYS A 95 -13.26 -25.86 14.28
C LYS A 95 -13.34 -24.33 14.37
N ILE A 96 -13.82 -23.79 15.49
CA ILE A 96 -13.87 -22.33 15.72
C ILE A 96 -12.46 -21.74 15.78
N ARG A 97 -11.52 -22.43 16.43
CA ARG A 97 -10.12 -21.99 16.48
C ARG A 97 -9.51 -21.97 15.07
N GLU A 98 -9.65 -23.04 14.30
CA GLU A 98 -9.18 -23.12 12.92
C GLU A 98 -9.78 -22.01 12.04
N TYR A 99 -11.08 -21.74 12.18
CA TYR A 99 -11.72 -20.62 11.50
C TYR A 99 -11.05 -19.29 11.82
N ASN A 100 -10.77 -19.01 13.09
CA ASN A 100 -10.14 -17.77 13.52
C ASN A 100 -8.71 -17.65 12.98
N GLU A 101 -7.94 -18.74 13.04
CA GLU A 101 -6.57 -18.78 12.53
C GLU A 101 -6.55 -18.58 11.00
N ASP A 102 -7.39 -19.29 10.27
CA ASP A 102 -7.50 -19.17 8.81
C ASP A 102 -7.99 -17.80 8.36
N SER A 103 -8.96 -17.21 9.07
CA SER A 103 -9.48 -15.89 8.78
C SER A 103 -8.40 -14.82 8.96
N ASN A 104 -7.66 -14.88 10.08
CA ASN A 104 -6.55 -13.97 10.36
C ASN A 104 -5.44 -14.12 9.32
N LYS A 105 -5.06 -15.35 8.99
CA LYS A 105 -4.06 -15.65 7.96
C LYS A 105 -4.47 -15.09 6.60
N SER A 106 -5.73 -15.32 6.21
CA SER A 106 -6.27 -14.82 4.94
C SER A 106 -6.26 -13.28 4.87
N THR A 107 -6.55 -12.60 5.98
CA THR A 107 -6.48 -11.13 6.06
C THR A 107 -5.05 -10.64 5.90
N THR A 108 -4.09 -11.28 6.57
CA THR A 108 -2.65 -10.97 6.44
C THR A 108 -2.18 -11.18 5.01
N GLU A 109 -2.49 -12.33 4.40
CA GLU A 109 -2.11 -12.63 3.01
C GLU A 109 -2.69 -11.63 2.01
N LEU A 110 -3.93 -11.17 2.21
CA LEU A 110 -4.55 -10.15 1.36
C LEU A 110 -3.81 -8.81 1.48
N ASN A 111 -3.44 -8.43 2.71
CA ASN A 111 -2.67 -7.21 2.95
C ASN A 111 -1.27 -7.29 2.32
N ASP A 112 -0.58 -8.41 2.48
CA ASP A 112 0.73 -8.64 1.87
C ASP A 112 0.66 -8.58 0.34
N LYS A 113 -0.36 -9.18 -0.26
CA LYS A 113 -0.59 -9.09 -1.71
C LYS A 113 -0.82 -7.65 -2.15
N LYS A 114 -1.57 -6.85 -1.37
CA LYS A 114 -1.78 -5.43 -1.65
C LYS A 114 -0.47 -4.65 -1.60
N VAL A 115 0.33 -4.84 -0.55
CA VAL A 115 1.64 -4.19 -0.40
C VAL A 115 2.57 -4.57 -1.55
N ASN A 116 2.69 -5.87 -1.85
CA ASN A 116 3.56 -6.37 -2.92
C ASN A 116 3.13 -5.84 -4.30
N ALA A 117 1.84 -5.84 -4.61
CA ALA A 117 1.33 -5.31 -5.88
C ALA A 117 1.56 -3.78 -5.99
N THR A 118 1.42 -3.05 -4.90
CA THR A 118 1.73 -1.61 -4.85
C THR A 118 3.21 -1.36 -5.09
N ASN A 119 4.09 -2.14 -4.43
CA ASN A 119 5.53 -2.02 -4.62
C ASN A 119 5.96 -2.35 -6.06
N GLN A 120 5.38 -3.39 -6.67
CA GLN A 120 5.64 -3.72 -8.08
C GLN A 120 5.20 -2.58 -9.01
N LEU A 121 4.03 -1.97 -8.76
CA LEU A 121 3.58 -0.82 -9.53
C LEU A 121 4.56 0.35 -9.41
N LEU A 122 5.05 0.64 -8.19
CA LEU A 122 6.05 1.68 -7.96
C LEU A 122 7.37 1.41 -8.67
N GLN A 123 7.83 0.16 -8.69
CA GLN A 123 9.03 -0.23 -9.43
C GLN A 123 8.89 0.02 -10.93
N LEU A 124 7.71 -0.26 -11.51
CA LEU A 124 7.41 0.02 -12.91
C LEU A 124 7.27 1.53 -13.20
N LEU A 125 6.80 2.31 -12.25
CA LEU A 125 6.68 3.77 -12.37
C LEU A 125 8.02 4.50 -12.23
N ASN A 126 8.95 3.94 -11.46
CA ASN A 126 10.21 4.61 -11.13
C ASN A 126 10.99 5.11 -12.36
N PRO A 127 11.25 4.30 -13.42
CA PRO A 127 11.94 4.78 -14.60
C PRO A 127 11.18 5.89 -15.34
N ILE A 128 9.86 5.83 -15.35
CA ILE A 128 8.98 6.85 -15.97
C ILE A 128 9.10 8.18 -15.20
N LEU A 129 9.06 8.09 -13.86
CA LEU A 129 9.19 9.25 -12.99
C LEU A 129 10.58 9.87 -13.08
N MET A 130 11.63 9.05 -13.19
CA MET A 130 13.00 9.53 -13.37
C MET A 130 13.17 10.29 -14.68
N ASP A 131 12.68 9.76 -15.79
CA ASP A 131 12.73 10.42 -17.11
C ASP A 131 11.92 11.72 -17.10
N TYR A 132 10.72 11.71 -16.54
CA TYR A 132 9.88 12.89 -16.38
C TYR A 132 10.55 13.96 -15.53
N SER A 133 11.14 13.57 -14.38
CA SER A 133 11.84 14.49 -13.48
C SER A 133 13.04 15.15 -14.17
N LYS A 134 13.80 14.34 -14.91
CA LYS A 134 14.97 14.85 -15.67
C LYS A 134 14.57 15.84 -16.75
N LYS A 135 13.47 15.58 -17.47
CA LYS A 135 12.98 16.48 -18.55
C LYS A 135 12.36 17.78 -18.03
N ASN A 136 11.91 17.81 -16.79
CA ASN A 136 11.19 18.96 -16.20
C ASN A 136 11.97 19.66 -15.07
N ASP A 137 13.25 19.35 -14.88
CA ASP A 137 14.10 19.89 -13.83
C ASP A 137 13.54 19.72 -12.42
N ILE A 138 12.91 18.54 -12.16
CA ILE A 138 12.36 18.19 -10.87
C ILE A 138 13.46 17.55 -10.03
N SER A 139 13.77 18.15 -8.89
CA SER A 139 14.83 17.68 -7.99
C SER A 139 14.34 16.63 -7.00
N ILE A 140 13.08 16.73 -6.55
CA ILE A 140 12.51 15.85 -5.52
C ILE A 140 11.06 15.51 -5.86
N ASN A 141 10.76 14.19 -5.82
CA ASN A 141 9.39 13.67 -5.86
C ASN A 141 9.01 13.17 -4.46
N LEU A 142 7.97 13.73 -3.87
CA LEU A 142 7.46 13.34 -2.57
C LEU A 142 6.14 12.57 -2.71
N ASN A 143 5.88 11.63 -1.79
CA ASN A 143 4.56 11.04 -1.71
C ASN A 143 3.60 12.07 -1.09
N LYS A 144 2.47 12.33 -1.75
CA LYS A 144 1.44 13.28 -1.28
C LYS A 144 0.97 13.00 0.15
N ARG A 145 0.91 11.73 0.55
CA ARG A 145 0.53 11.35 1.93
C ARG A 145 1.50 11.86 3.01
N ASN A 146 2.73 12.17 2.64
CA ASN A 146 3.76 12.66 3.57
C ASN A 146 3.81 14.20 3.63
N ILE A 147 2.94 14.89 2.89
CA ILE A 147 2.90 16.35 2.84
C ILE A 147 1.78 16.84 3.75
N LEU A 148 2.15 17.52 4.82
CA LEU A 148 1.18 18.11 5.76
C LEU A 148 0.60 19.43 5.25
N THR A 149 1.44 20.24 4.60
CA THR A 149 1.05 21.54 4.03
C THR A 149 1.82 21.78 2.74
N GLY A 150 1.19 22.41 1.77
CA GLY A 150 1.82 22.77 0.51
C GLY A 150 0.90 23.64 -0.33
N LYS A 151 1.48 24.46 -1.21
CA LYS A 151 0.73 25.20 -2.21
C LYS A 151 0.16 24.22 -3.22
N LYS A 152 -1.15 24.26 -3.44
CA LYS A 152 -1.78 23.49 -4.50
C LYS A 152 -1.39 24.15 -5.81
N GLU A 153 -0.50 23.54 -6.59
CA GLU A 153 -0.31 23.98 -7.95
C GLU A 153 -1.50 23.57 -8.78
N LEU A 154 -1.96 24.54 -9.53
CA LEU A 154 -3.12 24.51 -10.42
C LEU A 154 -2.85 23.63 -11.66
#